data_b93b8aad282d84b1f8f428026a6ab1ef
#
_entry.id   b93b8aad282d84b1f8f428026a6ab1ef
#
_cell.length_a   1.000
_cell.length_b   1.000
_cell.length_c   1.000
_cell.angle_alpha   90.00
_cell.angle_beta   90.00
_cell.angle_gamma   90.00
#
_symmetry.space_group_name_H-M   'P 1'
#
loop_
_entity.id
_entity.type
_entity.pdbx_description
1 polymer ?
#
loop_
_entity_poly.entity_id
_entity_poly.type
_entity_poly.pdbx_seq_one_letter_code
_entity_poly.pdbx_strand_id
1 'polypeptide(L)'
;MCRTNRGCDKRFRFDPDNVSIDSTMLDKKMKIAQPLDSVAPGHPRTAMRRMAMAFSFATIATLSACTVPGQHMSSTALPVTTADNGDVTSDMQVPVKQIDLTQIEQIRAEQKRAPGASIPPNLFAKSDMYRIGAGDVLQITVWDHPEFATAAGQPVQNTKAADAAPGFVVDSNGNVQFPYVPHPIHAVGKTVAQLQHEVRAELAKVFVKPQVTVRVASFRATQVYIDGEVRNPGAQPINDIPMTLIEAVSRAGGFAPTADQSRVTITRNGTIYPLNVAQMMKTGKNPADIMLRPGDMLHVSARDDNPVYVMGEVVRPQAVAPLRDGSLTLSEALTQAGQLNQQTSNAKQVFVLRKAADSAPVIYHLDMQSPVSMLLANQFPLASKDVVYVDNTGLVRASRVLNLLLPAISAGLTGALVTK
;
A
#
# COMPACT_ATOMS: atom_id res chain seq x y z
N MET A 1 17.64 50.75 8.51
CA MET A 1 18.86 50.63 9.33
C MET A 1 19.42 49.22 9.17
N CYS A 2 20.43 49.14 8.49
CA CYS A 2 21.62 48.35 8.31
C CYS A 2 22.04 47.41 9.45
N ARG A 3 22.41 46.17 9.13
CA ARG A 3 23.77 45.56 9.22
C ARG A 3 23.59 44.03 9.11
N THR A 4 24.06 43.41 8.03
CA THR A 4 25.38 42.84 7.68
C THR A 4 25.88 41.78 8.65
N ASN A 5 26.08 40.53 8.16
CA ASN A 5 27.36 39.88 7.90
C ASN A 5 27.18 38.44 7.41
N ARG A 6 27.67 38.13 6.20
CA ARG A 6 28.83 37.28 5.81
C ARG A 6 28.85 35.90 6.53
N GLY A 7 28.89 34.77 5.91
CA GLY A 7 29.46 34.29 4.67
C GLY A 7 30.07 32.93 4.96
N CYS A 8 29.91 31.96 4.10
CA CYS A 8 30.92 30.96 3.75
C CYS A 8 30.41 30.00 2.70
N ASP A 9 30.76 30.34 1.50
CA ASP A 9 30.73 29.48 0.31
C ASP A 9 31.97 28.56 0.39
N LYS A 10 31.82 27.26 0.38
CA LYS A 10 32.90 26.31 0.09
C LYS A 10 32.42 25.33 -0.98
N ARG A 11 32.63 25.74 -2.22
CA ARG A 11 32.70 24.88 -3.38
C ARG A 11 33.90 23.96 -3.24
N PHE A 12 33.67 22.67 -3.14
CA PHE A 12 34.70 21.66 -3.39
C PHE A 12 34.77 21.39 -4.89
N ARG A 13 35.86 21.82 -5.50
CA ARG A 13 36.27 21.53 -6.88
C ARG A 13 37.13 20.28 -6.81
N PHE A 14 36.68 19.21 -7.50
CA PHE A 14 37.50 18.01 -7.73
C PHE A 14 38.40 18.26 -8.94
N ASP A 15 39.68 18.07 -8.74
CA ASP A 15 40.75 18.15 -9.74
C ASP A 15 41.18 16.71 -10.08
N PRO A 16 41.16 16.28 -11.35
CA PRO A 16 41.46 14.89 -11.73
C PRO A 16 42.84 14.74 -12.36
N ASP A 17 43.95 15.12 -11.69
CA ASP A 17 45.29 14.81 -12.17
C ASP A 17 46.25 14.74 -10.99
N ASN A 18 46.42 13.56 -10.40
CA ASN A 18 47.68 13.14 -9.81
C ASN A 18 47.57 11.78 -9.07
N VAL A 19 47.84 10.67 -9.77
CA VAL A 19 48.34 9.43 -9.14
C VAL A 19 49.47 8.90 -10.00
N SER A 20 50.67 9.25 -9.65
CA SER A 20 51.92 8.63 -10.09
C SER A 20 52.12 7.32 -9.34
N ILE A 21 52.17 6.20 -10.08
CA ILE A 21 52.53 4.88 -9.54
C ILE A 21 54.04 4.69 -9.78
N ASP A 22 54.77 4.61 -8.69
CA ASP A 22 56.19 4.32 -8.64
C ASP A 22 56.39 2.79 -8.77
N SER A 23 57.09 2.40 -9.83
CA SER A 23 57.46 1.05 -10.15
C SER A 23 58.96 0.85 -9.88
N THR A 24 59.32 0.35 -8.71
CA THR A 24 60.66 -0.24 -8.52
C THR A 24 60.69 -1.23 -7.34
N MET A 25 61.43 -2.29 -7.60
CA MET A 25 61.91 -3.40 -6.74
C MET A 25 61.04 -4.65 -6.71
N LEU A 26 61.46 -5.84 -7.07
CA LEU A 26 62.80 -6.42 -7.00
C LEU A 26 62.89 -7.67 -7.87
N ASP A 27 63.90 -7.65 -8.74
CA ASP A 27 64.47 -8.81 -9.45
C ASP A 27 65.31 -9.59 -8.43
N LYS A 28 65.06 -10.93 -8.30
CA LYS A 28 66.01 -11.84 -7.67
C LYS A 28 66.02 -13.20 -8.32
N LYS A 29 66.96 -13.37 -9.22
CA LYS A 29 67.43 -14.62 -9.79
C LYS A 29 67.79 -15.61 -8.72
N MET A 30 67.46 -16.91 -8.93
CA MET A 30 68.33 -18.03 -8.53
C MET A 30 68.05 -19.28 -9.35
N LYS A 31 68.89 -19.51 -10.29
CA LYS A 31 69.79 -20.61 -10.67
C LYS A 31 69.27 -22.06 -10.54
N ILE A 32 69.27 -22.62 -11.67
CA ILE A 32 69.46 -23.96 -12.27
C ILE A 32 70.35 -24.90 -11.43
N ALA A 33 69.88 -26.14 -11.27
CA ALA A 33 70.75 -27.35 -11.25
C ALA A 33 69.94 -28.57 -11.69
N GLN A 34 70.37 -29.20 -12.76
CA GLN A 34 70.17 -30.58 -13.14
C GLN A 34 71.52 -31.28 -13.03
N PRO A 35 71.68 -32.59 -13.30
CA PRO A 35 70.84 -33.79 -13.09
C PRO A 35 71.59 -34.92 -12.36
N LEU A 36 70.98 -36.04 -12.10
CA LEU A 36 71.72 -37.36 -12.16
C LEU A 36 70.74 -38.54 -12.21
N ASP A 37 71.07 -39.40 -13.13
CA ASP A 37 70.48 -40.66 -13.47
C ASP A 37 70.47 -41.70 -12.34
N SER A 38 69.47 -42.62 -12.29
CA SER A 38 69.71 -44.05 -12.58
C SER A 38 68.59 -44.94 -12.00
N VAL A 39 68.22 -45.94 -12.82
CA VAL A 39 67.85 -47.32 -12.50
C VAL A 39 66.43 -47.62 -12.09
N ALA A 40 65.67 -48.23 -12.98
CA ALA A 40 64.52 -49.10 -12.72
C ALA A 40 64.92 -50.41 -11.99
N PRO A 41 64.00 -51.05 -11.26
CA PRO A 41 63.16 -52.05 -11.93
C PRO A 41 61.69 -52.12 -11.39
N GLY A 42 60.87 -52.72 -12.22
CA GLY A 42 59.49 -52.86 -12.18
C GLY A 42 58.81 -53.51 -10.96
N HIS A 43 57.58 -53.06 -10.72
CA HIS A 43 56.57 -53.79 -9.93
C HIS A 43 55.14 -53.43 -10.38
N PRO A 44 54.20 -54.36 -10.20
CA PRO A 44 52.91 -54.37 -10.89
C PRO A 44 51.92 -53.44 -10.16
N ARG A 45 51.92 -52.15 -10.52
CA ARG A 45 50.98 -51.10 -9.95
C ARG A 45 49.84 -50.76 -10.88
N THR A 46 49.69 -51.47 -12.01
CA THR A 46 48.67 -51.08 -13.02
C THR A 46 47.27 -51.64 -12.76
N ALA A 47 47.11 -52.72 -11.98
CA ALA A 47 45.78 -53.26 -11.65
C ALA A 47 45.03 -52.45 -10.60
N MET A 48 45.71 -51.94 -9.60
CA MET A 48 45.12 -51.20 -8.49
C MET A 48 44.69 -49.80 -8.90
N ARG A 49 45.34 -49.17 -9.88
CA ARG A 49 45.02 -47.88 -10.43
C ARG A 49 43.76 -47.87 -11.31
N ARG A 50 43.46 -48.96 -11.99
CA ARG A 50 42.22 -49.13 -12.79
C ARG A 50 41.01 -49.40 -11.92
N MET A 51 41.17 -50.06 -10.78
CA MET A 51 40.08 -50.28 -9.81
C MET A 51 39.72 -49.02 -9.04
N ALA A 52 40.68 -48.17 -8.69
CA ALA A 52 40.46 -46.88 -8.06
C ALA A 52 39.76 -45.84 -8.98
N MET A 53 40.09 -45.84 -10.29
CA MET A 53 39.41 -45.00 -11.27
C MET A 53 37.95 -45.43 -11.56
N ALA A 54 37.68 -46.76 -11.57
CA ALA A 54 36.33 -47.28 -11.74
C ALA A 54 35.43 -46.99 -10.54
N PHE A 55 35.96 -47.02 -9.32
CA PHE A 55 35.22 -46.63 -8.11
C PHE A 55 34.96 -45.14 -8.03
N SER A 56 35.86 -44.25 -8.48
CA SER A 56 35.64 -42.79 -8.55
C SER A 56 34.59 -42.41 -9.58
N PHE A 57 34.48 -43.14 -10.72
CA PHE A 57 33.44 -42.88 -11.72
C PHE A 57 32.06 -43.38 -11.29
N ALA A 58 31.97 -44.48 -10.54
CA ALA A 58 30.73 -45.03 -10.01
C ALA A 58 30.14 -44.13 -8.90
N THR A 59 30.99 -43.52 -8.05
CA THR A 59 30.53 -42.56 -7.02
C THR A 59 30.07 -41.21 -7.57
N ILE A 60 30.58 -40.80 -8.75
CA ILE A 60 30.11 -39.57 -9.42
C ILE A 60 28.76 -39.80 -10.10
N ALA A 61 28.46 -41.00 -10.57
CA ALA A 61 27.20 -41.34 -11.22
C ALA A 61 26.01 -41.47 -10.25
N THR A 62 26.24 -41.75 -8.97
CA THR A 62 25.17 -41.84 -7.93
C THR A 62 24.84 -40.51 -7.29
N LEU A 63 25.59 -39.44 -7.54
CA LEU A 63 25.30 -38.06 -7.06
C LEU A 63 24.32 -37.27 -7.94
N SER A 64 23.88 -37.84 -9.08
CA SER A 64 22.93 -37.19 -9.98
C SER A 64 21.48 -37.23 -9.51
N ALA A 65 21.16 -37.73 -8.32
CA ALA A 65 19.82 -37.74 -7.72
C ALA A 65 19.61 -36.70 -6.63
N CYS A 66 20.56 -35.76 -6.40
CA CYS A 66 20.32 -34.64 -5.50
C CYS A 66 19.39 -33.66 -6.18
N THR A 67 18.15 -33.62 -5.73
CA THR A 67 17.22 -32.52 -6.08
C THR A 67 17.91 -31.19 -5.82
N VAL A 68 18.07 -30.43 -6.90
CA VAL A 68 18.74 -29.12 -6.87
C VAL A 68 17.98 -28.20 -5.92
N PRO A 69 18.59 -27.69 -4.85
CA PRO A 69 17.91 -26.77 -3.95
C PRO A 69 17.55 -25.48 -4.69
N GLY A 70 16.27 -25.13 -4.69
CA GLY A 70 15.74 -23.91 -5.30
C GLY A 70 14.31 -24.11 -5.77
N GLN A 71 13.48 -23.09 -5.59
CA GLN A 71 12.14 -23.09 -6.15
C GLN A 71 12.23 -23.02 -7.67
N HIS A 72 11.51 -23.88 -8.36
CA HIS A 72 11.44 -23.92 -9.81
C HIS A 72 9.99 -24.10 -10.23
N MET A 73 9.56 -23.33 -11.24
CA MET A 73 8.23 -23.44 -11.79
C MET A 73 8.26 -24.02 -13.20
N SER A 74 7.46 -25.06 -13.42
CA SER A 74 7.24 -25.62 -14.76
C SER A 74 6.19 -24.81 -15.50
N SER A 75 6.37 -24.62 -16.81
CA SER A 75 5.41 -23.90 -17.66
C SER A 75 4.13 -24.70 -17.98
N THR A 76 4.05 -25.98 -17.59
CA THR A 76 2.99 -26.88 -18.06
C THR A 76 1.91 -27.16 -17.00
N ALA A 77 2.29 -27.40 -15.76
CA ALA A 77 1.38 -27.54 -14.61
C ALA A 77 2.22 -27.64 -13.33
N LEU A 78 1.68 -27.18 -12.22
CA LEU A 78 2.35 -27.26 -10.92
C LEU A 78 1.58 -28.17 -9.98
N PRO A 79 2.25 -29.16 -9.34
CA PRO A 79 1.64 -29.90 -8.26
C PRO A 79 1.51 -29.01 -7.03
N VAL A 80 0.31 -28.92 -6.46
CA VAL A 80 0.08 -28.33 -5.15
C VAL A 80 -0.06 -29.47 -4.17
N THR A 81 0.99 -29.73 -3.39
CA THR A 81 0.90 -30.62 -2.22
C THR A 81 0.33 -29.81 -1.06
N THR A 82 -0.93 -29.99 -0.72
CA THR A 82 -1.46 -29.60 0.58
C THR A 82 -1.10 -30.71 1.57
N ALA A 83 -0.09 -30.46 2.41
CA ALA A 83 0.20 -31.33 3.55
C ALA A 83 -0.88 -31.10 4.60
N ASP A 84 -1.85 -31.98 4.67
CA ASP A 84 -2.68 -32.15 5.85
C ASP A 84 -2.74 -33.67 6.15
N ASN A 85 -2.21 -34.01 7.33
CA ASN A 85 -2.37 -35.33 8.00
C ASN A 85 -2.16 -36.61 7.19
N GLY A 86 -1.00 -36.74 6.51
CA GLY A 86 -0.49 -38.07 6.15
C GLY A 86 -1.22 -38.85 5.06
N ASP A 87 -2.22 -38.30 4.44
CA ASP A 87 -2.88 -38.88 3.28
C ASP A 87 -2.47 -38.11 2.02
N VAL A 88 -1.96 -38.85 1.03
CA VAL A 88 -1.55 -38.30 -0.28
C VAL A 88 -2.82 -37.92 -1.02
N THR A 89 -3.35 -36.73 -0.75
CA THR A 89 -4.48 -36.21 -1.49
C THR A 89 -4.01 -35.68 -2.83
N SER A 90 -4.54 -36.28 -3.87
CA SER A 90 -4.55 -35.96 -5.30
C SER A 90 -3.75 -34.71 -5.70
N ASP A 91 -2.77 -34.89 -6.57
CA ASP A 91 -2.09 -33.85 -7.34
C ASP A 91 -3.11 -32.90 -7.98
N MET A 92 -3.43 -31.80 -7.30
CA MET A 92 -4.23 -30.74 -7.88
C MET A 92 -3.31 -30.00 -8.86
N GLN A 93 -3.40 -30.32 -10.12
CA GLN A 93 -2.68 -29.61 -11.16
C GLN A 93 -3.29 -28.23 -11.36
N VAL A 94 -2.55 -27.18 -11.00
CA VAL A 94 -2.97 -25.81 -11.24
C VAL A 94 -2.66 -25.46 -12.70
N PRO A 95 -3.66 -25.16 -13.53
CA PRO A 95 -3.43 -24.82 -14.93
C PRO A 95 -2.66 -23.49 -15.05
N VAL A 96 -1.63 -23.51 -15.88
CA VAL A 96 -0.88 -22.32 -16.25
C VAL A 96 -1.50 -21.69 -17.50
N LYS A 97 -1.97 -20.45 -17.38
CA LYS A 97 -2.54 -19.67 -18.49
C LYS A 97 -1.49 -18.74 -19.08
N GLN A 98 -1.38 -18.71 -20.40
CA GLN A 98 -0.50 -17.73 -21.06
C GLN A 98 -1.10 -16.33 -21.00
N ILE A 99 -0.26 -15.34 -20.76
CA ILE A 99 -0.67 -13.92 -20.82
C ILE A 99 -0.72 -13.49 -22.27
N ASP A 100 -1.92 -13.34 -22.81
CA ASP A 100 -2.21 -12.80 -24.13
C ASP A 100 -3.28 -11.69 -24.03
N LEU A 101 -3.59 -11.04 -25.13
CA LEU A 101 -4.58 -9.97 -25.19
C LEU A 101 -5.97 -10.45 -24.75
N THR A 102 -6.34 -11.68 -25.09
CA THR A 102 -7.65 -12.25 -24.76
C THR A 102 -7.78 -12.44 -23.24
N GLN A 103 -6.74 -12.98 -22.59
CA GLN A 103 -6.72 -13.12 -21.13
C GLN A 103 -6.76 -11.75 -20.42
N ILE A 104 -6.05 -10.75 -20.95
CA ILE A 104 -6.05 -9.40 -20.40
C ILE A 104 -7.44 -8.79 -20.48
N GLU A 105 -8.14 -8.95 -21.60
CA GLU A 105 -9.51 -8.45 -21.79
C GLU A 105 -10.50 -9.16 -20.86
N GLN A 106 -10.36 -10.48 -20.69
CA GLN A 106 -11.17 -11.25 -19.75
C GLN A 106 -11.01 -10.76 -18.31
N ILE A 107 -9.77 -10.60 -17.85
CA ILE A 107 -9.48 -10.10 -16.50
C ILE A 107 -10.04 -8.69 -16.29
N ARG A 108 -9.92 -7.80 -17.29
CA ARG A 108 -10.51 -6.46 -17.23
C ARG A 108 -12.03 -6.47 -17.20
N ALA A 109 -12.65 -7.40 -17.92
CA ALA A 109 -14.10 -7.56 -17.90
C ALA A 109 -14.59 -8.09 -16.55
N GLU A 110 -13.87 -9.03 -15.95
CA GLU A 110 -14.15 -9.55 -14.61
C GLU A 110 -14.00 -8.45 -13.54
N GLN A 111 -12.94 -7.66 -13.60
CA GLN A 111 -12.73 -6.53 -12.69
C GLN A 111 -13.86 -5.48 -12.78
N LYS A 112 -14.41 -5.25 -13.97
CA LYS A 112 -15.57 -4.35 -14.15
C LYS A 112 -16.87 -4.92 -13.56
N ARG A 113 -17.00 -6.24 -13.44
CA ARG A 113 -18.18 -6.93 -12.88
C ARG A 113 -18.07 -7.18 -11.38
N ALA A 114 -16.88 -6.96 -10.77
CA ALA A 114 -16.66 -7.22 -9.36
C ALA A 114 -17.70 -6.50 -8.47
N PRO A 115 -18.16 -7.13 -7.36
CA PRO A 115 -19.04 -6.51 -6.39
C PRO A 115 -18.43 -5.23 -5.83
N GLY A 116 -19.14 -4.11 -5.88
CA GLY A 116 -18.66 -2.77 -5.51
C GLY A 116 -18.66 -1.78 -6.67
N ALA A 117 -18.87 -2.23 -7.92
CA ALA A 117 -19.06 -1.33 -9.07
C ALA A 117 -20.40 -0.58 -9.03
N SER A 118 -21.39 -1.06 -8.29
CA SER A 118 -22.68 -0.43 -8.12
C SER A 118 -22.78 0.22 -6.73
N ILE A 119 -22.79 1.54 -6.71
CA ILE A 119 -23.00 2.31 -5.47
C ILE A 119 -24.48 2.23 -5.12
N PRO A 120 -24.84 1.80 -3.91
CA PRO A 120 -26.23 1.71 -3.51
C PRO A 120 -26.94 3.07 -3.58
N PRO A 121 -28.17 3.13 -4.09
CA PRO A 121 -28.93 4.38 -4.22
C PRO A 121 -29.11 5.16 -2.91
N ASN A 122 -29.08 4.48 -1.77
CA ASN A 122 -29.22 5.07 -0.44
C ASN A 122 -28.02 5.97 -0.01
N LEU A 123 -26.92 5.91 -0.74
CA LEU A 123 -25.79 6.84 -0.56
C LEU A 123 -25.97 8.14 -1.34
N PHE A 124 -26.85 8.15 -2.36
CA PHE A 124 -27.20 9.34 -3.12
C PHE A 124 -28.48 9.94 -2.50
N ALA A 125 -28.33 10.83 -1.56
CA ALA A 125 -29.44 11.54 -0.93
C ALA A 125 -29.34 13.04 -1.23
N LYS A 126 -30.49 13.72 -1.26
CA LYS A 126 -30.47 15.19 -1.22
C LYS A 126 -30.05 15.64 0.17
N SER A 127 -29.31 16.74 0.23
CA SER A 127 -29.00 17.39 1.49
C SER A 127 -30.29 17.94 2.12
N ASP A 128 -30.54 17.54 3.35
CA ASP A 128 -31.57 18.21 4.18
C ASP A 128 -30.97 19.46 4.80
N MET A 129 -31.84 20.47 5.04
CA MET A 129 -31.46 21.67 5.79
C MET A 129 -30.99 21.24 7.19
N TYR A 130 -29.93 21.90 7.69
CA TYR A 130 -29.47 21.69 9.06
C TYR A 130 -30.59 21.92 10.07
N ARG A 131 -30.71 21.01 11.02
CA ARG A 131 -31.60 21.10 12.16
C ARG A 131 -30.76 21.12 13.44
N ILE A 132 -31.11 22.07 14.30
CA ILE A 132 -30.42 22.20 15.60
C ILE A 132 -30.56 20.93 16.40
N GLY A 133 -29.48 20.50 17.01
CA GLY A 133 -29.41 19.30 17.85
C GLY A 133 -28.94 19.61 19.28
N ALA A 134 -29.10 18.64 20.16
CA ALA A 134 -28.59 18.74 21.53
C ALA A 134 -27.06 18.84 21.54
N GLY A 135 -26.52 19.78 22.32
CA GLY A 135 -25.08 20.07 22.38
C GLY A 135 -24.62 21.19 21.46
N ASP A 136 -25.41 21.62 20.48
CA ASP A 136 -25.10 22.79 19.66
C ASP A 136 -25.01 24.06 20.51
N VAL A 137 -24.17 24.98 20.08
CA VAL A 137 -24.04 26.29 20.71
C VAL A 137 -24.65 27.35 19.80
N LEU A 138 -25.61 28.07 20.30
CA LEU A 138 -26.32 29.08 19.56
C LEU A 138 -25.82 30.47 19.95
N GLN A 139 -25.55 31.30 18.98
CA GLN A 139 -25.38 32.74 19.18
C GLN A 139 -26.71 33.43 18.90
N ILE A 140 -27.29 34.00 19.94
CA ILE A 140 -28.54 34.75 19.86
C ILE A 140 -28.22 36.20 20.17
N THR A 141 -28.42 37.07 19.19
CA THR A 141 -28.20 38.52 19.32
C THR A 141 -29.53 39.24 19.28
N VAL A 142 -29.79 40.06 20.28
CA VAL A 142 -30.92 40.98 20.31
C VAL A 142 -30.35 42.39 20.09
N TRP A 143 -30.75 43.02 18.99
CA TRP A 143 -30.26 44.35 18.63
C TRP A 143 -30.80 45.39 19.59
N ASP A 144 -30.01 46.44 19.86
CA ASP A 144 -30.27 47.52 20.83
C ASP A 144 -30.32 47.10 22.30
N HIS A 145 -29.89 45.82 22.59
CA HIS A 145 -29.88 45.22 23.91
C HIS A 145 -28.52 44.57 24.22
N PRO A 146 -27.47 45.40 24.52
CA PRO A 146 -26.09 44.86 24.71
C PRO A 146 -25.96 43.97 25.95
N GLU A 147 -26.89 44.03 26.91
CA GLU A 147 -26.95 43.18 28.10
C GLU A 147 -27.02 41.67 27.76
N PHE A 148 -27.61 41.33 26.63
CA PHE A 148 -27.67 39.93 26.18
C PHE A 148 -26.31 39.40 25.68
N ALA A 149 -25.41 40.26 25.21
CA ALA A 149 -24.09 39.88 24.74
C ALA A 149 -23.21 39.35 25.88
N THR A 150 -23.36 39.91 27.09
CA THR A 150 -22.62 39.44 28.27
C THR A 150 -23.13 38.12 28.78
N ALA A 151 -24.40 37.79 28.60
CA ALA A 151 -24.99 36.52 28.97
C ALA A 151 -24.50 35.35 28.10
N ALA A 152 -24.07 35.63 26.89
CA ALA A 152 -23.49 34.59 25.98
C ALA A 152 -22.06 34.19 26.34
N GLY A 153 -21.40 34.86 27.28
CA GLY A 153 -20.01 34.63 27.64
C GLY A 153 -19.03 35.42 26.77
N GLN A 154 -17.84 35.68 27.30
CA GLN A 154 -16.77 36.36 26.57
C GLN A 154 -15.95 35.36 25.68
N PRO A 155 -15.44 35.78 24.52
CA PRO A 155 -14.51 34.99 23.75
C PRO A 155 -13.23 34.74 24.57
N VAL A 156 -12.95 33.50 24.91
CA VAL A 156 -11.67 33.12 25.55
C VAL A 156 -10.63 33.02 24.47
N GLN A 157 -9.57 33.81 24.53
CA GLN A 157 -8.40 33.68 23.67
C GLN A 157 -7.68 32.41 24.07
N ASN A 158 -7.35 31.53 23.10
CA ASN A 158 -6.72 30.22 23.26
C ASN A 158 -7.66 29.05 23.64
N THR A 159 -8.81 28.95 23.02
CA THR A 159 -9.67 27.77 23.15
C THR A 159 -9.09 26.58 22.37
N LYS A 160 -9.00 25.42 23.02
CA LYS A 160 -8.80 24.14 22.33
C LYS A 160 -10.01 23.87 21.44
N ALA A 161 -9.84 23.12 20.34
CA ALA A 161 -10.94 22.79 19.42
C ALA A 161 -12.15 22.11 20.10
N ALA A 162 -11.96 21.55 21.30
CA ALA A 162 -13.01 20.95 22.13
C ALA A 162 -13.80 21.95 22.97
N ASP A 163 -13.33 23.20 23.14
CA ASP A 163 -14.01 24.18 23.96
C ASP A 163 -15.21 24.74 23.21
N ALA A 164 -16.33 24.90 23.91
CA ALA A 164 -17.54 25.48 23.32
C ALA A 164 -17.31 26.96 22.99
N ALA A 165 -17.70 27.36 21.78
CA ALA A 165 -17.77 28.78 21.46
C ALA A 165 -18.69 29.51 22.46
N PRO A 166 -18.48 30.83 22.71
CA PRO A 166 -19.41 31.61 23.51
C PRO A 166 -20.83 31.58 22.93
N GLY A 167 -21.83 31.32 23.76
CA GLY A 167 -23.20 31.21 23.27
C GLY A 167 -24.10 30.44 24.24
N PHE A 168 -25.30 30.18 23.79
CA PHE A 168 -26.32 29.43 24.52
C PHE A 168 -26.31 27.98 24.08
N VAL A 169 -25.99 27.07 25.01
CA VAL A 169 -25.90 25.62 24.71
C VAL A 169 -27.32 25.04 24.69
N VAL A 170 -27.62 24.24 23.69
CA VAL A 170 -28.81 23.38 23.65
C VAL A 170 -28.60 22.22 24.58
N ASP A 171 -29.44 22.09 25.60
CA ASP A 171 -29.31 21.04 26.62
C ASP A 171 -29.65 19.62 26.08
N SER A 172 -29.47 18.60 26.92
CA SER A 172 -29.77 17.21 26.57
C SER A 172 -31.29 16.98 26.34
N ASN A 173 -32.15 17.80 26.84
CA ASN A 173 -33.61 17.77 26.61
C ASN A 173 -34.01 18.51 25.35
N GLY A 174 -33.06 19.09 24.64
CA GLY A 174 -33.30 19.83 23.40
C GLY A 174 -33.74 21.27 23.58
N ASN A 175 -33.53 21.84 24.75
CA ASN A 175 -34.00 23.19 25.10
C ASN A 175 -32.83 24.18 25.19
N VAL A 176 -33.11 25.42 24.92
CA VAL A 176 -32.19 26.53 25.17
C VAL A 176 -32.80 27.49 26.21
N GLN A 177 -32.02 27.82 27.23
CA GLN A 177 -32.38 28.83 28.21
C GLN A 177 -31.92 30.18 27.71
N PHE A 178 -32.85 31.17 27.62
CA PHE A 178 -32.52 32.52 27.20
C PHE A 178 -33.00 33.54 28.23
N PRO A 179 -32.24 34.60 28.53
CA PRO A 179 -32.62 35.63 29.51
C PRO A 179 -33.97 36.25 29.15
N TYR A 180 -34.72 36.62 30.19
CA TYR A 180 -36.07 37.22 30.10
C TYR A 180 -37.16 36.35 29.48
N VAL A 181 -36.83 35.10 29.12
CA VAL A 181 -37.83 34.10 28.70
C VAL A 181 -38.10 33.17 29.88
N PRO A 182 -39.35 33.13 30.41
CA PRO A 182 -39.66 32.40 31.67
C PRO A 182 -39.50 30.90 31.53
N HIS A 183 -39.66 30.33 30.33
CA HIS A 183 -39.58 28.90 30.06
C HIS A 183 -38.53 28.60 29.01
N PRO A 184 -37.77 27.50 29.17
CA PRO A 184 -36.82 27.09 28.16
C PRO A 184 -37.48 26.89 26.79
N ILE A 185 -36.84 27.37 25.73
CA ILE A 185 -37.33 27.25 24.35
C ILE A 185 -36.83 25.94 23.74
N HIS A 186 -37.73 25.12 23.24
CA HIS A 186 -37.36 23.88 22.55
C HIS A 186 -36.70 24.21 21.22
N ALA A 187 -35.41 23.79 21.05
CA ALA A 187 -34.62 24.12 19.89
C ALA A 187 -34.37 22.92 18.98
N VAL A 188 -34.27 21.69 19.55
CA VAL A 188 -33.94 20.46 18.77
C VAL A 188 -34.96 20.20 17.66
N GLY A 189 -34.46 19.82 16.49
CA GLY A 189 -35.25 19.52 15.30
C GLY A 189 -35.75 20.73 14.53
N LYS A 190 -35.59 21.94 15.06
CA LYS A 190 -35.95 23.20 14.39
C LYS A 190 -34.82 23.70 13.50
N THR A 191 -35.19 24.45 12.49
CA THR A 191 -34.24 25.25 11.73
C THR A 191 -33.90 26.54 12.50
N VAL A 192 -32.76 27.15 12.16
CA VAL A 192 -32.35 28.44 12.72
C VAL A 192 -33.45 29.50 12.56
N ALA A 193 -34.12 29.55 11.41
CA ALA A 193 -35.21 30.50 11.14
C ALA A 193 -36.44 30.25 12.01
N GLN A 194 -36.80 28.99 12.25
CA GLN A 194 -37.92 28.64 13.13
C GLN A 194 -37.63 29.07 14.58
N LEU A 195 -36.41 28.75 15.07
CA LEU A 195 -36.00 29.15 16.41
C LEU A 195 -35.96 30.68 16.56
N GLN A 196 -35.42 31.40 15.57
CA GLN A 196 -35.38 32.86 15.56
C GLN A 196 -36.79 33.48 15.69
N HIS A 197 -37.76 32.91 14.96
CA HIS A 197 -39.13 33.37 15.04
C HIS A 197 -39.71 33.15 16.44
N GLU A 198 -39.48 32.02 17.06
CA GLU A 198 -39.97 31.68 18.40
C GLU A 198 -39.34 32.55 19.50
N VAL A 199 -37.98 32.70 19.48
CA VAL A 199 -37.28 33.59 20.39
C VAL A 199 -37.81 35.03 20.29
N ARG A 200 -38.05 35.52 19.07
CA ARG A 200 -38.64 36.84 18.85
C ARG A 200 -40.05 36.95 19.45
N ALA A 201 -40.88 35.93 19.27
CA ALA A 201 -42.25 35.92 19.80
C ALA A 201 -42.27 35.93 21.35
N GLU A 202 -41.36 35.17 21.97
CA GLU A 202 -41.25 35.18 23.44
C GLU A 202 -40.74 36.52 23.98
N LEU A 203 -39.72 37.08 23.35
CA LEU A 203 -39.18 38.41 23.76
C LEU A 203 -40.16 39.55 23.50
N ALA A 204 -41.05 39.46 22.51
CA ALA A 204 -42.06 40.46 22.23
C ALA A 204 -43.09 40.63 23.37
N LYS A 205 -43.14 39.68 24.31
CA LYS A 205 -43.97 39.80 25.54
C LYS A 205 -43.39 40.79 26.55
N VAL A 206 -42.06 41.06 26.47
CA VAL A 206 -41.34 41.94 27.41
C VAL A 206 -40.79 43.17 26.72
N PHE A 207 -40.35 43.06 25.47
CA PHE A 207 -39.70 44.13 24.71
C PHE A 207 -40.55 44.55 23.51
N VAL A 208 -40.52 45.86 23.19
CA VAL A 208 -41.24 46.36 22.05
C VAL A 208 -40.51 46.12 20.75
N LYS A 209 -41.07 45.29 19.86
CA LYS A 209 -40.53 44.97 18.53
C LYS A 209 -39.06 44.50 18.54
N PRO A 210 -38.68 43.47 19.34
CA PRO A 210 -37.29 43.02 19.42
C PRO A 210 -36.78 42.52 18.07
N GLN A 211 -35.59 42.97 17.70
CA GLN A 211 -34.87 42.48 16.52
C GLN A 211 -33.92 41.36 16.97
N VAL A 212 -34.20 40.13 16.56
CA VAL A 212 -33.43 38.94 16.97
C VAL A 212 -32.72 38.30 15.79
N THR A 213 -31.47 37.98 15.94
CA THR A 213 -30.70 37.17 15.01
C THR A 213 -30.21 35.93 15.74
N VAL A 214 -30.44 34.74 15.12
CA VAL A 214 -29.95 33.46 15.65
C VAL A 214 -28.99 32.86 14.65
N ARG A 215 -27.85 32.36 15.13
CA ARG A 215 -26.85 31.61 14.38
C ARG A 215 -26.38 30.43 15.20
N VAL A 216 -25.89 29.35 14.54
CA VAL A 216 -25.16 28.30 15.22
C VAL A 216 -23.69 28.73 15.33
N ALA A 217 -23.20 28.93 16.53
CA ALA A 217 -21.83 29.32 16.83
C ALA A 217 -20.89 28.11 16.80
N SER A 218 -21.40 26.95 17.23
CA SER A 218 -20.64 25.69 17.17
C SER A 218 -21.57 24.50 16.90
N PHE A 219 -21.28 23.76 15.84
CA PHE A 219 -22.01 22.57 15.45
C PHE A 219 -21.39 21.38 16.18
N ARG A 220 -22.08 20.83 17.18
CA ARG A 220 -21.59 19.75 18.04
C ARG A 220 -22.53 18.55 18.11
N ALA A 221 -23.79 18.76 17.69
CA ALA A 221 -24.84 17.74 17.81
C ALA A 221 -24.61 16.54 16.90
N THR A 222 -24.06 16.75 15.72
CA THR A 222 -23.93 15.72 14.70
C THR A 222 -22.55 15.77 14.05
N GLN A 223 -21.94 14.58 13.85
CA GLN A 223 -20.61 14.47 13.26
C GLN A 223 -20.47 13.19 12.44
N VAL A 224 -19.52 13.20 11.55
CA VAL A 224 -19.00 12.02 10.85
C VAL A 224 -17.57 11.75 11.34
N TYR A 225 -17.15 10.49 11.28
CA TYR A 225 -15.81 10.09 11.68
C TYR A 225 -15.00 9.76 10.44
N ILE A 226 -13.79 10.28 10.35
CA ILE A 226 -12.88 10.03 9.24
C ILE A 226 -11.62 9.38 9.80
N ASP A 227 -11.26 8.22 9.25
CA ASP A 227 -10.16 7.40 9.70
C ASP A 227 -9.31 6.91 8.52
N GLY A 228 -8.08 6.46 8.82
CA GLY A 228 -7.14 5.96 7.82
C GLY A 228 -6.34 7.05 7.12
N GLU A 229 -6.04 6.86 5.85
CA GLU A 229 -5.08 7.64 5.07
C GLU A 229 -5.66 8.97 4.55
N VAL A 230 -6.01 9.85 5.49
CA VAL A 230 -6.27 11.27 5.28
C VAL A 230 -5.27 12.10 6.08
N ARG A 231 -5.08 13.37 5.75
CA ARG A 231 -4.07 14.19 6.43
C ARG A 231 -4.39 14.46 7.91
N ASN A 232 -5.66 14.71 8.22
CA ASN A 232 -6.12 15.00 9.58
C ASN A 232 -7.32 14.10 9.88
N PRO A 233 -7.11 12.84 10.32
CA PRO A 233 -8.21 11.98 10.74
C PRO A 233 -8.88 12.50 12.00
N GLY A 234 -10.15 12.17 12.19
CA GLY A 234 -10.93 12.53 13.35
C GLY A 234 -12.37 12.81 13.05
N ALA A 235 -13.09 13.31 14.07
CA ALA A 235 -14.48 13.69 13.96
C ALA A 235 -14.63 15.03 13.22
N GLN A 236 -15.54 15.08 12.25
CA GLN A 236 -15.88 16.27 11.50
C GLN A 236 -17.34 16.64 11.76
N PRO A 237 -17.63 17.85 12.28
CA PRO A 237 -18.99 18.27 12.54
C PRO A 237 -19.77 18.50 11.25
N ILE A 238 -21.01 18.03 11.21
CA ILE A 238 -21.95 18.37 10.15
C ILE A 238 -22.53 19.74 10.44
N ASN A 239 -22.43 20.64 9.49
CA ASN A 239 -22.95 22.01 9.59
C ASN A 239 -24.04 22.26 8.52
N ASP A 240 -24.31 23.52 8.23
CA ASP A 240 -25.24 23.97 7.19
C ASP A 240 -24.77 23.70 5.75
N ILE A 241 -23.47 23.35 5.56
CA ILE A 241 -22.94 22.92 4.27
C ILE A 241 -23.13 21.40 4.15
N PRO A 242 -23.70 20.91 3.03
CA PRO A 242 -23.91 19.47 2.82
C PRO A 242 -22.62 18.66 3.02
N MET A 243 -22.66 17.71 3.95
CA MET A 243 -21.52 16.84 4.23
C MET A 243 -21.46 15.71 3.18
N THR A 244 -20.84 15.99 2.06
CA THR A 244 -20.56 14.98 1.04
C THR A 244 -19.28 14.23 1.34
N LEU A 245 -19.02 13.10 0.66
CA LEU A 245 -17.77 12.36 0.79
C LEU A 245 -16.55 13.24 0.50
N ILE A 246 -16.61 14.06 -0.56
CA ILE A 246 -15.50 14.97 -0.92
C ILE A 246 -15.36 16.11 0.09
N GLU A 247 -16.47 16.66 0.58
CA GLU A 247 -16.42 17.68 1.63
C GLU A 247 -15.76 17.15 2.90
N ALA A 248 -16.12 15.92 3.33
CA ALA A 248 -15.53 15.28 4.49
C ALA A 248 -14.00 15.08 4.31
N VAL A 249 -13.60 14.53 3.17
CA VAL A 249 -12.17 14.34 2.86
C VAL A 249 -11.44 15.70 2.79
N SER A 250 -12.06 16.73 2.21
CA SER A 250 -11.47 18.08 2.12
C SER A 250 -11.26 18.69 3.50
N ARG A 251 -12.23 18.56 4.41
CA ARG A 251 -12.10 19.03 5.81
C ARG A 251 -11.02 18.27 6.58
N ALA A 252 -10.82 16.99 6.27
CA ALA A 252 -9.69 16.20 6.77
C ALA A 252 -8.35 16.57 6.11
N GLY A 253 -8.27 17.66 5.32
CA GLY A 253 -7.05 18.10 4.64
C GLY A 253 -6.72 17.35 3.35
N GLY A 254 -7.63 16.52 2.85
CA GLY A 254 -7.47 15.70 1.66
C GLY A 254 -6.87 14.32 1.94
N PHE A 255 -6.78 13.50 0.90
CA PHE A 255 -6.14 12.19 0.96
C PHE A 255 -4.65 12.31 1.27
N ALA A 256 -4.12 11.43 2.11
CA ALA A 256 -2.69 11.30 2.34
C ALA A 256 -1.96 10.81 1.06
N PRO A 257 -0.64 11.03 0.93
CA PRO A 257 0.12 10.50 -0.20
C PRO A 257 0.09 8.97 -0.32
N THR A 258 -0.10 8.29 0.79
CA THR A 258 -0.18 6.83 0.95
C THR A 258 -1.58 6.26 0.76
N ALA A 259 -2.59 7.11 0.57
CA ALA A 259 -3.98 6.70 0.43
C ALA A 259 -4.27 5.87 -0.84
N ASP A 260 -5.06 4.83 -0.68
CA ASP A 260 -5.67 4.07 -1.78
C ASP A 260 -7.09 4.60 -2.06
N GLN A 261 -7.21 5.43 -3.08
CA GLN A 261 -8.50 6.02 -3.48
C GLN A 261 -9.45 5.01 -4.13
N SER A 262 -8.97 3.81 -4.45
CA SER A 262 -9.82 2.71 -4.93
C SER A 262 -10.49 1.94 -3.80
N ARG A 263 -10.04 2.13 -2.55
CA ARG A 263 -10.49 1.40 -1.36
C ARG A 263 -10.88 2.35 -0.24
N VAL A 264 -11.97 3.05 -0.48
CA VAL A 264 -12.62 3.90 0.51
C VAL A 264 -13.87 3.19 0.98
N THR A 265 -14.14 3.16 2.28
CA THR A 265 -15.34 2.51 2.82
C THR A 265 -16.14 3.49 3.66
N ILE A 266 -17.46 3.44 3.52
CA ILE A 266 -18.39 4.10 4.42
C ILE A 266 -19.07 3.02 5.26
N THR A 267 -18.96 3.12 6.58
CA THR A 267 -19.73 2.30 7.50
C THR A 267 -20.90 3.11 8.01
N ARG A 268 -22.11 2.64 7.73
CA ARG A 268 -23.38 3.26 8.14
C ARG A 268 -24.27 2.23 8.81
N ASN A 269 -24.66 2.44 10.04
CA ASN A 269 -25.49 1.51 10.82
C ASN A 269 -25.00 0.06 10.78
N GLY A 270 -23.69 -0.15 10.92
CA GLY A 270 -23.07 -1.48 10.87
C GLY A 270 -22.88 -2.08 9.48
N THR A 271 -23.40 -1.44 8.43
CA THR A 271 -23.22 -1.90 7.04
C THR A 271 -22.03 -1.19 6.39
N ILE A 272 -21.15 -1.97 5.77
CA ILE A 272 -19.96 -1.46 5.08
C ILE A 272 -20.28 -1.30 3.59
N TYR A 273 -20.04 -0.11 3.07
CA TYR A 273 -20.18 0.26 1.67
C TYR A 273 -18.80 0.53 1.06
N PRO A 274 -18.24 -0.42 0.29
CA PRO A 274 -16.97 -0.18 -0.40
C PRO A 274 -17.17 0.76 -1.58
N LEU A 275 -16.26 1.71 -1.73
CA LEU A 275 -16.28 2.73 -2.78
C LEU A 275 -14.94 2.79 -3.47
N ASN A 276 -14.97 2.90 -4.79
CA ASN A 276 -13.79 3.19 -5.60
C ASN A 276 -13.89 4.63 -6.12
N VAL A 277 -13.37 5.57 -5.35
CA VAL A 277 -13.43 7.01 -5.66
C VAL A 277 -12.66 7.33 -6.94
N ALA A 278 -11.51 6.69 -7.15
CA ALA A 278 -10.72 6.87 -8.36
C ALA A 278 -11.48 6.41 -9.61
N GLN A 279 -12.16 5.26 -9.54
CA GLN A 279 -12.96 4.74 -10.65
C GLN A 279 -14.20 5.60 -10.90
N MET A 280 -14.84 6.13 -9.86
CA MET A 280 -15.96 7.07 -10.01
C MET A 280 -15.54 8.26 -10.85
N MET A 281 -14.43 8.91 -10.50
CA MET A 281 -13.92 10.06 -11.25
C MET A 281 -13.56 9.71 -12.70
N LYS A 282 -12.96 8.54 -12.94
CA LYS A 282 -12.63 8.07 -14.30
C LYS A 282 -13.88 7.80 -15.16
N THR A 283 -15.00 7.41 -14.53
CA THR A 283 -16.26 7.10 -15.23
C THR A 283 -17.24 8.28 -15.28
N GLY A 284 -16.83 9.46 -14.84
CA GLY A 284 -17.66 10.66 -14.83
C GLY A 284 -18.72 10.70 -13.73
N LYS A 285 -18.68 9.78 -12.77
CA LYS A 285 -19.51 9.85 -11.57
C LYS A 285 -18.87 10.80 -10.57
N ASN A 286 -19.67 11.72 -10.02
CA ASN A 286 -19.17 12.69 -9.06
C ASN A 286 -19.22 12.12 -7.63
N PRO A 287 -18.07 11.94 -6.95
CA PRO A 287 -18.07 11.50 -5.55
C PRO A 287 -18.73 12.50 -4.58
N ALA A 288 -18.95 13.77 -5.02
CA ALA A 288 -19.68 14.75 -4.24
C ALA A 288 -21.20 14.47 -4.19
N ASP A 289 -21.71 13.57 -5.01
CA ASP A 289 -23.12 13.15 -4.94
C ASP A 289 -23.37 12.14 -3.79
N ILE A 290 -22.29 11.64 -3.17
CA ILE A 290 -22.39 10.73 -2.01
C ILE A 290 -22.55 11.58 -0.74
N MET A 291 -23.71 11.45 -0.10
CA MET A 291 -24.04 12.16 1.14
C MET A 291 -23.71 11.33 2.36
N LEU A 292 -22.93 11.91 3.27
CA LEU A 292 -22.68 11.35 4.60
C LEU A 292 -23.80 11.79 5.58
N ARG A 293 -24.08 10.91 6.52
CA ARG A 293 -25.10 11.10 7.56
C ARG A 293 -24.44 11.13 8.94
N PRO A 294 -25.11 11.70 9.96
CA PRO A 294 -24.63 11.64 11.32
C PRO A 294 -24.28 10.21 11.76
N GLY A 295 -23.08 10.02 12.32
CA GLY A 295 -22.59 8.72 12.78
C GLY A 295 -21.93 7.85 11.70
N ASP A 296 -21.87 8.30 10.45
CA ASP A 296 -21.10 7.57 9.42
C ASP A 296 -19.61 7.59 9.75
N MET A 297 -18.95 6.47 9.51
CA MET A 297 -17.50 6.33 9.55
C MET A 297 -16.96 6.18 8.14
N LEU A 298 -16.12 7.10 7.72
CA LEU A 298 -15.36 7.05 6.47
C LEU A 298 -13.96 6.53 6.77
N HIS A 299 -13.58 5.40 6.19
CA HIS A 299 -12.25 4.84 6.31
C HIS A 299 -11.55 4.81 4.95
N VAL A 300 -10.32 5.30 4.89
CA VAL A 300 -9.47 5.31 3.70
C VAL A 300 -8.29 4.36 3.94
N SER A 301 -8.22 3.28 3.17
CA SER A 301 -7.15 2.28 3.31
C SER A 301 -5.81 2.81 2.83
N ALA A 302 -4.72 2.27 3.40
CA ALA A 302 -3.38 2.49 2.88
C ALA A 302 -3.13 1.62 1.62
N ARG A 303 -2.26 2.10 0.73
CA ARG A 303 -1.84 1.31 -0.44
C ARG A 303 -1.06 0.06 -0.05
N ASP A 304 -0.30 0.16 1.03
CA ASP A 304 0.57 -0.91 1.54
C ASP A 304 -0.22 -2.06 2.20
N ASP A 305 -1.51 -1.87 2.50
CA ASP A 305 -2.37 -2.94 3.02
C ASP A 305 -2.62 -4.05 2.00
N ASN A 306 -2.43 -3.72 0.72
CA ASN A 306 -2.75 -4.60 -0.39
C ASN A 306 -1.63 -4.67 -1.43
N PRO A 307 -0.41 -5.03 -1.01
CA PRO A 307 0.74 -5.06 -1.91
C PRO A 307 0.66 -6.24 -2.90
N VAL A 308 1.44 -6.14 -3.95
CA VAL A 308 1.85 -7.24 -4.82
C VAL A 308 3.26 -7.65 -4.42
N TYR A 309 3.52 -8.94 -4.30
CA TYR A 309 4.83 -9.45 -3.93
C TYR A 309 5.62 -9.80 -5.18
N VAL A 310 6.79 -9.17 -5.36
CA VAL A 310 7.70 -9.49 -6.47
C VAL A 310 8.89 -10.25 -5.92
N MET A 311 9.08 -11.49 -6.38
CA MET A 311 10.02 -12.47 -5.85
C MET A 311 10.81 -13.15 -6.96
N GLY A 312 11.84 -13.92 -6.59
CA GLY A 312 12.70 -14.65 -7.50
C GLY A 312 13.86 -13.81 -8.02
N GLU A 313 14.25 -14.03 -9.26
CA GLU A 313 15.43 -13.42 -9.87
C GLU A 313 15.15 -12.01 -10.42
N VAL A 314 14.74 -11.10 -9.53
CA VAL A 314 14.65 -9.67 -9.76
C VAL A 314 15.78 -8.96 -9.00
N VAL A 315 16.10 -7.74 -9.38
CA VAL A 315 17.20 -6.99 -8.74
C VAL A 315 16.91 -6.72 -7.26
N ARG A 316 15.65 -6.42 -6.91
CA ARG A 316 15.21 -6.16 -5.52
C ARG A 316 13.87 -6.83 -5.25
N PRO A 317 13.87 -8.08 -4.72
CA PRO A 317 12.63 -8.71 -4.27
C PRO A 317 11.97 -7.86 -3.18
N GLN A 318 10.69 -7.52 -3.37
CA GLN A 318 9.96 -6.65 -2.45
C GLN A 318 8.44 -6.75 -2.60
N ALA A 319 7.74 -6.21 -1.60
CA ALA A 319 6.33 -5.91 -1.71
C ALA A 319 6.16 -4.55 -2.41
N VAL A 320 5.33 -4.52 -3.44
CA VAL A 320 5.08 -3.33 -4.28
C VAL A 320 3.67 -2.84 -4.02
N ALA A 321 3.53 -1.62 -3.53
CA ALA A 321 2.24 -0.99 -3.32
C ALA A 321 1.63 -0.53 -4.67
N PRO A 322 0.32 -0.69 -4.88
CA PRO A 322 -0.36 -0.16 -6.06
C PRO A 322 -0.29 1.38 -6.12
N LEU A 323 -0.64 1.95 -7.26
CA LEU A 323 -0.77 3.40 -7.42
C LEU A 323 -1.96 3.94 -6.59
N ARG A 324 -2.10 5.26 -6.50
CA ARG A 324 -3.19 5.91 -5.73
C ARG A 324 -4.59 5.50 -6.18
N ASP A 325 -4.74 5.15 -7.43
CA ASP A 325 -6.02 4.70 -8.02
C ASP A 325 -6.24 3.18 -7.88
N GLY A 326 -5.37 2.50 -7.13
CA GLY A 326 -5.42 1.06 -6.91
C GLY A 326 -4.93 0.22 -8.10
N SER A 327 -4.48 0.85 -9.18
CA SER A 327 -3.95 0.15 -10.34
C SER A 327 -2.47 -0.23 -10.12
N LEU A 328 -2.09 -1.37 -10.67
CA LEU A 328 -0.70 -1.80 -10.79
C LEU A 328 -0.61 -2.80 -11.94
N THR A 329 0.27 -2.56 -12.89
CA THR A 329 0.55 -3.48 -13.99
C THR A 329 1.77 -4.35 -13.69
N LEU A 330 1.89 -5.47 -14.40
CA LEU A 330 3.05 -6.36 -14.25
C LEU A 330 4.36 -5.63 -14.59
N SER A 331 4.35 -4.77 -15.63
CA SER A 331 5.51 -3.97 -16.01
C SER A 331 5.91 -2.98 -14.91
N GLU A 332 4.94 -2.28 -14.29
CA GLU A 332 5.20 -1.35 -13.19
C GLU A 332 5.75 -2.06 -11.96
N ALA A 333 5.19 -3.21 -11.60
CA ALA A 333 5.67 -4.00 -10.47
C ALA A 333 7.11 -4.47 -10.66
N LEU A 334 7.44 -5.00 -11.84
CA LEU A 334 8.81 -5.40 -12.18
C LEU A 334 9.77 -4.21 -12.20
N THR A 335 9.33 -3.05 -12.72
CA THR A 335 10.14 -1.83 -12.73
C THR A 335 10.46 -1.34 -11.33
N GLN A 336 9.47 -1.34 -10.42
CA GLN A 336 9.69 -0.97 -9.02
C GLN A 336 10.63 -1.96 -8.30
N ALA A 337 10.58 -3.24 -8.66
CA ALA A 337 11.51 -4.26 -8.17
C ALA A 337 12.92 -4.19 -8.82
N GLY A 338 13.19 -3.18 -9.63
CA GLY A 338 14.47 -2.97 -10.30
C GLY A 338 14.66 -3.82 -11.56
N GLN A 339 13.59 -4.35 -12.13
CA GLN A 339 13.54 -5.23 -13.30
C GLN A 339 14.10 -6.64 -13.04
N LEU A 340 14.14 -7.44 -14.10
CA LEU A 340 14.73 -8.78 -14.07
C LEU A 340 16.24 -8.68 -13.87
N ASN A 341 16.81 -9.56 -13.06
CA ASN A 341 18.26 -9.67 -12.93
C ASN A 341 18.83 -10.28 -14.21
N GLN A 342 19.54 -9.48 -15.00
CA GLN A 342 20.06 -9.88 -16.31
C GLN A 342 21.05 -11.06 -16.26
N GLN A 343 21.70 -11.30 -15.11
CA GLN A 343 22.69 -12.37 -14.96
C GLN A 343 22.07 -13.70 -14.54
N THR A 344 20.97 -13.68 -13.81
CA THR A 344 20.42 -14.86 -13.15
C THR A 344 19.02 -15.23 -13.58
N SER A 345 18.22 -14.25 -14.05
CA SER A 345 16.83 -14.47 -14.41
C SER A 345 16.64 -15.20 -15.73
N ASN A 346 15.61 -16.01 -15.79
CA ASN A 346 15.10 -16.56 -17.03
C ASN A 346 13.91 -15.72 -17.53
N ALA A 347 14.16 -14.83 -18.48
CA ALA A 347 13.12 -13.96 -19.04
C ALA A 347 11.95 -14.72 -19.68
N LYS A 348 12.11 -16.01 -20.03
CA LYS A 348 11.01 -16.87 -20.50
C LYS A 348 10.04 -17.25 -19.40
N GLN A 349 10.43 -17.16 -18.14
CA GLN A 349 9.75 -17.77 -17.01
C GLN A 349 9.35 -16.69 -15.98
N VAL A 350 8.41 -15.83 -16.37
CA VAL A 350 7.75 -14.86 -15.49
C VAL A 350 6.34 -15.34 -15.20
N PHE A 351 6.03 -15.53 -13.92
CA PHE A 351 4.77 -16.06 -13.46
C PHE A 351 4.04 -15.05 -12.57
N VAL A 352 2.72 -15.03 -12.67
CA VAL A 352 1.86 -14.33 -11.74
C VAL A 352 0.91 -15.32 -11.09
N LEU A 353 1.08 -15.51 -9.79
CA LEU A 353 0.23 -16.40 -8.99
C LEU A 353 -0.87 -15.59 -8.34
N ARG A 354 -2.09 -15.90 -8.66
CA ARG A 354 -3.28 -15.23 -8.14
C ARG A 354 -4.15 -16.20 -7.36
N LYS A 355 -4.37 -15.88 -6.07
CA LYS A 355 -5.31 -16.62 -5.26
C LYS A 355 -6.73 -16.12 -5.58
N ALA A 356 -7.61 -17.00 -5.98
CA ALA A 356 -9.04 -16.70 -6.03
C ALA A 356 -9.67 -16.95 -4.65
N ALA A 357 -10.68 -16.17 -4.28
CA ALA A 357 -11.29 -16.22 -2.94
C ALA A 357 -11.89 -17.59 -2.61
N ASP A 358 -12.59 -18.20 -3.59
CA ASP A 358 -13.35 -19.43 -3.41
C ASP A 358 -13.03 -20.51 -4.47
N SER A 359 -11.91 -20.37 -5.19
CA SER A 359 -11.53 -21.30 -6.25
C SER A 359 -10.05 -21.63 -6.20
N ALA A 360 -9.62 -22.63 -6.99
CA ALA A 360 -8.21 -22.98 -7.12
C ALA A 360 -7.37 -21.76 -7.55
N PRO A 361 -6.12 -21.64 -7.08
CA PRO A 361 -5.21 -20.58 -7.52
C PRO A 361 -5.03 -20.62 -9.04
N VAL A 362 -4.89 -19.45 -9.64
CA VAL A 362 -4.63 -19.33 -11.08
C VAL A 362 -3.20 -18.82 -11.27
N ILE A 363 -2.48 -19.45 -12.18
CA ILE A 363 -1.14 -19.05 -12.54
C ILE A 363 -1.14 -18.52 -13.97
N TYR A 364 -0.58 -17.34 -14.14
CA TYR A 364 -0.36 -16.73 -15.45
C TYR A 364 1.13 -16.78 -15.76
N HIS A 365 1.45 -17.05 -17.01
CA HIS A 365 2.83 -17.14 -17.50
C HIS A 365 3.06 -16.14 -18.62
N LEU A 366 4.20 -15.45 -18.59
CA LEU A 366 4.65 -14.53 -19.63
C LEU A 366 6.08 -14.85 -20.04
N ASP A 367 6.29 -15.05 -21.34
CA ASP A 367 7.63 -15.06 -21.93
C ASP A 367 8.04 -13.62 -22.29
N MET A 368 8.99 -13.07 -21.53
CA MET A 368 9.47 -11.70 -21.68
C MET A 368 10.71 -11.56 -22.55
N GLN A 369 11.07 -12.55 -23.35
CA GLN A 369 12.20 -12.42 -24.29
C GLN A 369 11.91 -11.48 -25.44
N SER A 370 10.65 -11.34 -25.84
CA SER A 370 10.24 -10.44 -26.90
C SER A 370 9.93 -9.04 -26.38
N PRO A 371 10.33 -7.95 -27.06
CA PRO A 371 9.87 -6.59 -26.74
C PRO A 371 8.35 -6.45 -26.75
N VAL A 372 7.64 -7.23 -27.56
CA VAL A 372 6.16 -7.24 -27.60
C VAL A 372 5.57 -7.71 -26.25
N SER A 373 6.23 -8.62 -25.57
CA SER A 373 5.80 -9.08 -24.25
C SER A 373 5.81 -7.98 -23.19
N MET A 374 6.65 -6.95 -23.34
CA MET A 374 6.62 -5.78 -22.48
C MET A 374 5.31 -4.98 -22.64
N LEU A 375 4.73 -4.94 -23.84
CA LEU A 375 3.41 -4.33 -24.07
C LEU A 375 2.31 -5.15 -23.34
N LEU A 376 2.39 -6.48 -23.37
CA LEU A 376 1.46 -7.35 -22.64
C LEU A 376 1.63 -7.16 -21.13
N ALA A 377 2.86 -7.12 -20.64
CA ALA A 377 3.15 -6.85 -19.22
C ALA A 377 2.59 -5.48 -18.76
N ASN A 378 2.70 -4.46 -19.61
CA ASN A 378 2.15 -3.13 -19.32
C ASN A 378 0.61 -3.09 -19.34
N GLN A 379 -0.02 -4.01 -20.03
CA GLN A 379 -1.47 -4.11 -20.10
C GLN A 379 -2.06 -5.09 -19.07
N PHE A 380 -1.25 -6.00 -18.52
CA PHE A 380 -1.71 -7.01 -17.57
C PHE A 380 -1.93 -6.40 -16.18
N PRO A 381 -3.17 -6.31 -15.68
CA PRO A 381 -3.47 -5.73 -14.38
C PRO A 381 -3.20 -6.76 -13.28
N LEU A 382 -2.38 -6.38 -12.32
CA LEU A 382 -2.18 -7.14 -11.11
C LEU A 382 -3.33 -6.91 -10.12
N ALA A 383 -3.65 -7.93 -9.36
CA ALA A 383 -4.60 -7.86 -8.26
C ALA A 383 -3.85 -7.76 -6.92
N SER A 384 -4.55 -7.26 -5.89
CA SER A 384 -4.04 -7.25 -4.53
C SER A 384 -3.58 -8.63 -4.09
N LYS A 385 -2.40 -8.72 -3.48
CA LYS A 385 -1.78 -9.94 -2.97
C LYS A 385 -1.38 -10.96 -4.04
N ASP A 386 -1.32 -10.56 -5.33
CA ASP A 386 -0.67 -11.37 -6.36
C ASP A 386 0.81 -11.56 -6.01
N VAL A 387 1.36 -12.70 -6.42
CA VAL A 387 2.80 -12.98 -6.33
C VAL A 387 3.36 -13.04 -7.74
N VAL A 388 4.23 -12.10 -8.07
CA VAL A 388 5.01 -12.11 -9.30
C VAL A 388 6.31 -12.86 -9.02
N TYR A 389 6.55 -13.96 -9.69
CA TYR A 389 7.73 -14.79 -9.53
C TYR A 389 8.52 -14.85 -10.83
N VAL A 390 9.81 -14.55 -10.75
CA VAL A 390 10.75 -14.65 -11.87
C VAL A 390 11.69 -15.83 -11.60
N ASP A 391 11.70 -16.81 -12.47
CA ASP A 391 12.52 -18.01 -12.31
C ASP A 391 13.98 -17.76 -12.73
N ASN A 392 14.86 -18.64 -12.29
CA ASN A 392 16.29 -18.61 -12.61
C ASN A 392 16.62 -19.40 -13.88
N THR A 393 17.77 -19.12 -14.48
CA THR A 393 18.29 -19.95 -15.59
C THR A 393 18.82 -21.29 -15.08
N GLY A 394 18.77 -22.32 -15.94
CA GLY A 394 19.35 -23.62 -15.62
C GLY A 394 20.85 -23.55 -15.29
N LEU A 395 21.58 -22.64 -15.92
CA LEU A 395 22.99 -22.40 -15.65
C LEU A 395 23.23 -21.87 -14.23
N VAL A 396 22.40 -20.95 -13.76
CA VAL A 396 22.48 -20.40 -12.38
C VAL A 396 22.20 -21.50 -11.36
N ARG A 397 21.22 -22.36 -11.62
CA ARG A 397 20.96 -23.54 -10.78
C ARG A 397 22.18 -24.45 -10.69
N ALA A 398 22.77 -24.80 -11.83
CA ALA A 398 23.97 -25.63 -11.87
C ALA A 398 25.16 -24.96 -11.16
N SER A 399 25.38 -23.67 -11.33
CA SER A 399 26.47 -22.94 -10.66
C SER A 399 26.27 -22.85 -9.13
N ARG A 400 25.01 -22.66 -8.64
CA ARG A 400 24.73 -22.69 -7.20
C ARG A 400 25.06 -24.04 -6.57
N VAL A 401 24.72 -25.14 -7.26
CA VAL A 401 25.11 -26.52 -6.82
C VAL A 401 26.61 -26.68 -6.82
N LEU A 402 27.27 -26.24 -7.89
CA LEU A 402 28.72 -26.33 -7.98
C LEU A 402 29.42 -25.53 -6.87
N ASN A 403 28.97 -24.34 -6.59
CA ASN A 403 29.51 -23.49 -5.51
C ASN A 403 29.30 -24.08 -4.10
N LEU A 404 28.24 -24.86 -3.90
CA LEU A 404 28.03 -25.60 -2.64
C LEU A 404 29.00 -26.82 -2.54
N LEU A 405 29.41 -27.41 -3.65
CA LEU A 405 30.29 -28.55 -3.68
C LEU A 405 31.78 -28.16 -3.66
N LEU A 406 32.13 -26.99 -4.20
CA LEU A 406 33.52 -26.50 -4.27
C LEU A 406 34.25 -26.51 -2.92
N PRO A 407 33.68 -26.09 -1.77
CA PRO A 407 34.38 -26.20 -0.48
C PRO A 407 34.68 -27.64 -0.07
N ALA A 408 33.76 -28.57 -0.35
CA ALA A 408 33.98 -30.00 -0.05
C ALA A 408 35.05 -30.64 -0.96
N ILE A 409 35.08 -30.27 -2.23
CA ILE A 409 36.10 -30.72 -3.19
C ILE A 409 37.48 -30.15 -2.82
N SER A 410 37.57 -28.89 -2.46
CA SER A 410 38.82 -28.25 -2.05
C SER A 410 39.36 -28.83 -0.74
N ALA A 411 38.48 -29.07 0.25
CA ALA A 411 38.87 -29.73 1.50
C ALA A 411 39.39 -31.18 1.27
N GLY A 412 38.75 -31.93 0.37
CA GLY A 412 39.18 -33.27 -0.01
C GLY A 412 40.55 -33.31 -0.72
N LEU A 413 40.79 -32.32 -1.60
CA LEU A 413 42.08 -32.20 -2.31
C LEU A 413 43.22 -31.79 -1.36
N THR A 414 42.95 -30.89 -0.42
CA THR A 414 43.94 -30.45 0.58
C THR A 414 44.29 -31.60 1.54
N GLY A 415 43.29 -32.36 1.98
CA GLY A 415 43.51 -33.55 2.80
C GLY A 415 44.37 -34.62 2.10
N ALA A 416 44.18 -34.85 0.80
CA ALA A 416 44.95 -35.81 0.03
C ALA A 416 46.41 -35.37 -0.23
N LEU A 417 46.71 -34.07 -0.16
CA LEU A 417 48.07 -33.54 -0.33
C LEU A 417 48.85 -33.50 1.00
N VAL A 418 48.18 -33.49 2.15
CA VAL A 418 48.80 -33.44 3.50
C VAL A 418 49.14 -34.87 4.00
N THR A 419 48.57 -35.92 3.41
CA THR A 419 48.75 -37.33 3.82
C THR A 419 49.82 -38.08 2.96
N LYS A 420 50.71 -37.30 2.27
CA LYS A 420 51.87 -37.87 1.56
C LYS A 420 53.18 -37.56 2.28
#